data_fe920c5ddffefc787c63861950db47b2
#
_entry.id   fe920c5ddffefc787c63861950db47b2
#
_cell.length_a   1.000
_cell.length_b   1.000
_cell.length_c   1.000
_cell.angle_alpha   90.00
_cell.angle_beta   90.00
_cell.angle_gamma   90.00
#
_symmetry.space_group_name_H-M   'P 1'
#
loop_
_entity.id
_entity.type
_entity.pdbx_description
1 polymer ?
#
loop_
_entity_poly.entity_id
_entity_poly.type
_entity_poly.pdbx_seq_one_letter_code
_entity_poly.pdbx_strand_id
1 'polypeptide(L)'
;MFENANNKPLYILLISIHGLIRGHDLELGRDADTGGQTKYVVELATALAKQSNVERVDLITRRIVDPAVSADYGVLTEPLAENAQIVRIEAGPDGYIAKEELWSHLDGFIDRLFAWLHDQPRLPDILHSHYADAGYVAVRLSHLTGIPLVHTGHSLGRDKFRRLLALGMTMEQIEQRYHMLQRIGAEEDTLSGAELV
;
A
#
# COMPACT_ATOMS: atom_id res chain seq x y z
N MET A 1 -37.50 4.59 3.07
CA MET A 1 -37.09 4.64 1.67
C MET A 1 -35.97 5.69 1.60
N PHE A 2 -34.72 5.28 1.72
CA PHE A 2 -33.60 6.18 1.55
C PHE A 2 -33.34 6.26 0.05
N GLU A 3 -33.76 7.35 -0.58
CA GLU A 3 -33.43 7.64 -1.97
C GLU A 3 -31.92 7.81 -2.11
N ASN A 4 -31.37 7.07 -3.07
CA ASN A 4 -29.96 7.03 -3.43
C ASN A 4 -29.41 8.43 -3.73
N ALA A 5 -28.74 9.02 -2.77
CA ALA A 5 -27.84 10.13 -3.03
C ALA A 5 -26.58 9.58 -3.72
N ASN A 6 -26.34 10.06 -4.94
CA ASN A 6 -25.17 9.82 -5.78
C ASN A 6 -24.93 8.38 -6.27
N ASN A 7 -25.51 8.06 -7.40
CA ASN A 7 -25.22 6.88 -8.23
C ASN A 7 -23.93 7.05 -9.08
N LYS A 8 -22.92 7.78 -8.56
CA LYS A 8 -21.63 7.94 -9.24
C LYS A 8 -20.79 6.71 -9.00
N PRO A 9 -20.28 6.05 -10.05
CA PRO A 9 -19.40 4.90 -9.89
C PRO A 9 -18.13 5.27 -9.11
N LEU A 10 -17.65 4.34 -8.28
CA LEU A 10 -16.52 4.56 -7.38
C LEU A 10 -15.17 4.48 -8.11
N TYR A 11 -14.28 5.41 -7.78
CA TYR A 11 -12.86 5.30 -8.05
C TYR A 11 -12.14 4.96 -6.74
N ILE A 12 -11.49 3.79 -6.71
CA ILE A 12 -10.81 3.24 -5.52
C ILE A 12 -9.30 3.27 -5.74
N LEU A 13 -8.57 3.83 -4.79
CA LEU A 13 -7.11 3.81 -4.76
C LEU A 13 -6.65 2.80 -3.70
N LEU A 14 -6.13 1.65 -4.13
CA LEU A 14 -5.46 0.70 -3.25
C LEU A 14 -4.00 1.09 -3.10
N ILE A 15 -3.44 1.03 -1.89
CA ILE A 15 -2.03 1.36 -1.62
C ILE A 15 -1.37 0.17 -0.93
N SER A 16 -0.35 -0.41 -1.57
CA SER A 16 0.49 -1.48 -1.03
C SER A 16 1.92 -1.28 -1.53
N ILE A 17 2.86 -0.91 -0.66
CA ILE A 17 4.14 -0.33 -1.07
C ILE A 17 5.23 -1.37 -1.16
N HIS A 18 5.42 -2.18 -0.11
CA HIS A 18 6.49 -3.17 -0.05
C HIS A 18 6.20 -4.44 -0.86
N GLY A 19 7.26 -5.18 -1.14
CA GLY A 19 7.22 -6.43 -1.91
C GLY A 19 7.20 -6.20 -3.42
N LEU A 20 7.29 -7.31 -4.15
CA LEU A 20 7.29 -7.32 -5.61
C LEU A 20 5.87 -7.53 -6.11
N ILE A 21 5.22 -6.45 -6.55
CA ILE A 21 3.82 -6.43 -6.98
C ILE A 21 3.74 -6.29 -8.49
N ARG A 22 3.19 -7.31 -9.17
CA ARG A 22 2.83 -7.32 -10.59
C ARG A 22 1.57 -8.15 -10.84
N GLY A 23 0.94 -7.99 -11.99
CA GLY A 23 -0.35 -8.62 -12.30
C GLY A 23 -0.27 -10.08 -12.71
N HIS A 24 0.90 -10.60 -13.02
CA HIS A 24 1.13 -11.97 -13.52
C HIS A 24 2.37 -12.58 -12.90
N ASP A 25 2.52 -13.88 -12.96
CA ASP A 25 3.70 -14.66 -12.53
C ASP A 25 4.29 -14.18 -11.20
N LEU A 26 3.42 -14.09 -10.17
CA LEU A 26 3.79 -13.62 -8.84
C LEU A 26 4.93 -14.44 -8.23
N GLU A 27 5.99 -13.80 -7.78
CA GLU A 27 7.18 -14.43 -7.21
C GLU A 27 7.01 -14.75 -5.70
N LEU A 28 5.89 -15.39 -5.34
CA LEU A 28 5.54 -15.66 -3.94
C LEU A 28 6.62 -16.46 -3.20
N GLY A 29 7.04 -15.96 -2.03
CA GLY A 29 8.05 -16.62 -1.21
C GLY A 29 9.49 -16.37 -1.64
N ARG A 30 9.73 -15.50 -2.61
CA ARG A 30 11.07 -15.08 -3.01
C ARG A 30 11.86 -14.46 -1.84
N ASP A 31 11.18 -13.63 -1.07
CA ASP A 31 11.68 -12.97 0.12
C ASP A 31 10.57 -12.82 1.18
N ALA A 32 10.91 -12.21 2.33
CA ALA A 32 9.96 -12.04 3.43
C ALA A 32 8.83 -11.04 3.14
N ASP A 33 8.96 -10.22 2.09
CA ASP A 33 8.05 -9.14 1.74
C ASP A 33 7.15 -9.50 0.56
N THR A 34 7.59 -10.46 -0.28
CA THR A 34 6.85 -10.94 -1.45
C THR A 34 6.08 -12.20 -1.10
N GLY A 35 4.98 -12.03 -0.38
CA GLY A 35 4.17 -13.13 0.15
C GLY A 35 2.68 -13.00 -0.16
N GLY A 36 1.85 -13.53 0.73
CA GLY A 36 0.40 -13.55 0.58
C GLY A 36 -0.25 -12.19 0.38
N GLN A 37 0.32 -11.12 0.95
CA GLN A 37 -0.20 -9.77 0.77
C GLN A 37 -0.11 -9.31 -0.69
N THR A 38 1.01 -9.55 -1.38
CA THR A 38 1.19 -9.13 -2.79
C THR A 38 0.14 -9.79 -3.70
N LYS A 39 -0.14 -11.08 -3.48
CA LYS A 39 -1.21 -11.78 -4.18
C LYS A 39 -2.58 -11.21 -3.82
N TYR A 40 -2.84 -11.01 -2.53
CA TYR A 40 -4.12 -10.51 -2.02
C TYR A 40 -4.50 -9.16 -2.66
N VAL A 41 -3.58 -8.19 -2.72
CA VAL A 41 -3.91 -6.85 -3.24
C VAL A 41 -4.16 -6.85 -4.74
N VAL A 42 -3.47 -7.71 -5.52
CA VAL A 42 -3.71 -7.87 -6.96
C VAL A 42 -5.07 -8.54 -7.22
N GLU A 43 -5.39 -9.59 -6.48
CA GLU A 43 -6.69 -10.25 -6.57
C GLU A 43 -7.83 -9.33 -6.13
N LEU A 44 -7.63 -8.55 -5.07
CA LEU A 44 -8.61 -7.56 -4.59
C LEU A 44 -8.86 -6.47 -5.65
N ALA A 45 -7.80 -5.88 -6.24
CA ALA A 45 -7.94 -4.89 -7.30
C ALA A 45 -8.77 -5.43 -8.47
N THR A 46 -8.45 -6.66 -8.91
CA THR A 46 -9.16 -7.34 -10.00
C THR A 46 -10.62 -7.66 -9.62
N ALA A 47 -10.88 -8.02 -8.37
CA ALA A 47 -12.22 -8.34 -7.90
C ALA A 47 -13.10 -7.09 -7.76
N LEU A 48 -12.54 -5.99 -7.27
CA LEU A 48 -13.21 -4.70 -7.17
C LEU A 48 -13.57 -4.15 -8.56
N ALA A 49 -12.68 -4.29 -9.52
CA ALA A 49 -12.91 -3.87 -10.91
C ALA A 49 -14.14 -4.54 -11.57
N LYS A 50 -14.52 -5.73 -11.10
CA LYS A 50 -15.70 -6.46 -11.60
C LYS A 50 -17.03 -6.00 -11.01
N GLN A 51 -17.00 -5.12 -10.00
CA GLN A 51 -18.23 -4.62 -9.37
C GLN A 51 -18.87 -3.55 -10.25
N SER A 52 -20.18 -3.66 -10.46
CA SER A 52 -20.92 -2.75 -11.37
C SER A 52 -20.94 -1.29 -10.93
N ASN A 53 -20.66 -1.02 -9.65
CA ASN A 53 -20.57 0.33 -9.08
C ASN A 53 -19.13 0.86 -8.97
N VAL A 54 -18.14 0.15 -9.55
CA VAL A 54 -16.74 0.57 -9.56
C VAL A 54 -16.33 0.97 -10.99
N GLU A 55 -15.93 2.23 -11.15
CA GLU A 55 -15.46 2.79 -12.41
C GLU A 55 -13.97 2.56 -12.65
N ARG A 56 -13.17 2.67 -11.58
CA ARG A 56 -11.72 2.61 -11.67
C ARG A 56 -11.09 2.07 -10.39
N VAL A 57 -10.04 1.26 -10.56
CA VAL A 57 -9.18 0.81 -9.46
C VAL A 57 -7.73 1.03 -9.85
N ASP A 58 -6.99 1.82 -9.06
CA ASP A 58 -5.55 1.93 -9.17
C ASP A 58 -4.89 1.27 -7.95
N LEU A 59 -4.04 0.30 -8.19
CA LEU A 59 -3.18 -0.32 -7.18
C LEU A 59 -1.83 0.38 -7.19
N ILE A 60 -1.60 1.22 -6.18
CA ILE A 60 -0.37 2.00 -6.03
C ILE A 60 0.70 1.18 -5.33
N THR A 61 1.88 1.13 -5.90
CA THR A 61 3.06 0.50 -5.33
C THR A 61 4.33 1.27 -5.68
N ARG A 62 5.49 0.83 -5.16
CA ARG A 62 6.78 1.45 -5.49
C ARG A 62 7.32 0.93 -6.81
N ARG A 63 7.87 1.82 -7.64
CA ARG A 63 8.66 1.47 -8.81
C ARG A 63 10.00 0.87 -8.39
N ILE A 64 10.40 -0.22 -9.04
CA ILE A 64 11.65 -0.91 -8.76
C ILE A 64 12.38 -1.16 -10.08
N VAL A 65 13.59 -0.61 -10.20
CA VAL A 65 14.49 -0.84 -11.34
C VAL A 65 15.75 -1.50 -10.81
N ASP A 66 15.79 -2.82 -10.84
CA ASP A 66 16.85 -3.62 -10.24
C ASP A 66 17.19 -4.80 -11.16
N PRO A 67 18.46 -4.99 -11.56
CA PRO A 67 18.84 -6.11 -12.42
C PRO A 67 18.61 -7.50 -11.78
N ALA A 68 18.40 -7.58 -10.47
CA ALA A 68 18.13 -8.81 -9.76
C ALA A 68 16.64 -9.23 -9.79
N VAL A 69 15.74 -8.37 -10.30
CA VAL A 69 14.30 -8.64 -10.43
C VAL A 69 13.83 -8.44 -11.87
N SER A 70 12.57 -8.84 -12.17
CA SER A 70 12.00 -8.61 -13.50
C SER A 70 11.92 -7.11 -13.85
N ALA A 71 12.16 -6.78 -15.11
CA ALA A 71 11.98 -5.42 -15.63
C ALA A 71 10.53 -4.92 -15.53
N ASP A 72 9.54 -5.80 -15.35
CA ASP A 72 8.14 -5.46 -15.17
C ASP A 72 7.90 -4.53 -13.98
N TYR A 73 8.69 -4.68 -12.90
CA TYR A 73 8.59 -3.83 -11.71
C TYR A 73 9.06 -2.38 -11.97
N GLY A 74 9.76 -2.14 -13.08
CA GLY A 74 10.20 -0.83 -13.53
C GLY A 74 9.19 -0.10 -14.42
N VAL A 75 8.16 -0.78 -14.94
CA VAL A 75 7.12 -0.19 -15.80
C VAL A 75 6.20 0.67 -14.95
N LEU A 76 5.91 1.91 -15.38
CA LEU A 76 5.13 2.86 -14.58
C LEU A 76 3.69 2.41 -14.37
N THR A 77 3.06 1.85 -15.40
CA THR A 77 1.66 1.38 -15.33
C THR A 77 1.54 -0.01 -15.93
N GLU A 78 0.77 -0.87 -15.30
CA GLU A 78 0.51 -2.24 -15.76
C GLU A 78 -0.99 -2.53 -15.65
N PRO A 79 -1.69 -2.89 -16.76
CA PRO A 79 -3.10 -3.20 -16.71
C PRO A 79 -3.38 -4.50 -15.94
N LEU A 80 -4.43 -4.51 -15.10
CA LEU A 80 -4.94 -5.69 -14.41
C LEU A 80 -6.29 -6.14 -14.97
N ALA A 81 -7.12 -5.18 -15.38
CA ALA A 81 -8.43 -5.37 -15.98
C ALA A 81 -8.77 -4.15 -16.85
N GLU A 82 -9.94 -4.13 -17.48
CA GLU A 82 -10.40 -3.01 -18.31
C GLU A 82 -10.38 -1.66 -17.55
N ASN A 83 -10.76 -1.69 -16.27
CA ASN A 83 -10.84 -0.52 -15.38
C ASN A 83 -9.94 -0.63 -14.14
N ALA A 84 -8.93 -1.49 -14.16
CA ALA A 84 -7.95 -1.63 -13.07
C ALA A 84 -6.52 -1.71 -13.59
N GLN A 85 -5.59 -1.07 -12.87
CA GLN A 85 -4.17 -1.08 -13.18
C GLN A 85 -3.30 -1.01 -11.93
N ILE A 86 -2.06 -1.46 -12.05
CA ILE A 86 -0.98 -1.12 -11.10
C ILE A 86 -0.35 0.19 -11.57
N VAL A 87 -0.15 1.12 -10.64
CA VAL A 87 0.60 2.35 -10.85
C VAL A 87 1.80 2.35 -9.94
N ARG A 88 2.99 2.53 -10.50
CA ARG A 88 4.24 2.51 -9.75
C ARG A 88 4.79 3.91 -9.57
N ILE A 89 4.98 4.29 -8.32
CA ILE A 89 5.48 5.59 -7.90
C ILE A 89 6.98 5.49 -7.61
N GLU A 90 7.75 6.42 -8.14
CA GLU A 90 9.19 6.53 -7.86
C GLU A 90 9.40 7.08 -6.45
N ALA A 91 10.12 6.35 -5.60
CA ALA A 91 10.51 6.83 -4.28
C ALA A 91 11.72 6.07 -3.74
N GLY A 92 12.67 6.80 -3.18
CA GLY A 92 13.94 6.25 -2.71
C GLY A 92 14.85 5.77 -3.85
N PRO A 93 15.74 4.81 -3.59
CA PRO A 93 16.64 4.23 -4.58
C PRO A 93 15.85 3.41 -5.62
N ASP A 94 16.42 3.28 -6.82
CA ASP A 94 15.81 2.52 -7.92
C ASP A 94 15.66 1.03 -7.59
N GLY A 95 16.65 0.42 -6.91
CA GLY A 95 16.69 -1.00 -6.58
C GLY A 95 15.62 -1.44 -5.58
N TYR A 96 15.51 -2.76 -5.43
CA TYR A 96 14.65 -3.35 -4.39
C TYR A 96 15.20 -3.05 -2.99
N ILE A 97 14.32 -2.64 -2.08
CA ILE A 97 14.62 -2.42 -0.66
C ILE A 97 13.60 -3.15 0.20
N ALA A 98 14.06 -3.69 1.33
CA ALA A 98 13.20 -4.38 2.29
C ALA A 98 12.23 -3.40 2.97
N LYS A 99 11.09 -3.89 3.43
CA LYS A 99 10.06 -3.04 4.06
C LYS A 99 10.56 -2.29 5.30
N GLU A 100 11.49 -2.86 6.02
CA GLU A 100 12.10 -2.21 7.19
C GLU A 100 12.92 -0.96 6.80
N GLU A 101 13.43 -0.90 5.58
CA GLU A 101 14.23 0.23 5.05
C GLU A 101 13.37 1.29 4.32
N LEU A 102 12.11 1.00 4.04
CA LEU A 102 11.20 1.90 3.34
C LEU A 102 10.87 3.19 4.11
N TRP A 103 10.92 3.16 5.43
CA TRP A 103 10.45 4.26 6.29
C TRP A 103 11.05 5.62 5.94
N SER A 104 12.35 5.68 5.63
CA SER A 104 13.04 6.92 5.25
C SER A 104 12.63 7.47 3.88
N HIS A 105 11.87 6.72 3.09
CA HIS A 105 11.45 7.08 1.74
C HIS A 105 9.95 7.34 1.60
N LEU A 106 9.16 7.08 2.67
CA LEU A 106 7.70 7.17 2.62
C LEU A 106 7.20 8.61 2.45
N ASP A 107 7.86 9.61 3.04
CA ASP A 107 7.48 11.02 2.84
C ASP A 107 7.67 11.43 1.37
N GLY A 108 8.80 11.05 0.76
CA GLY A 108 9.01 11.28 -0.68
C GLY A 108 8.03 10.50 -1.56
N PHE A 109 7.56 9.33 -1.09
CA PHE A 109 6.49 8.59 -1.77
C PHE A 109 5.16 9.34 -1.70
N ILE A 110 4.82 9.93 -0.53
CA ILE A 110 3.61 10.75 -0.36
C ILE A 110 3.63 11.92 -1.33
N ASP A 111 4.72 12.69 -1.38
CA ASP A 111 4.83 13.86 -2.24
C ASP A 111 4.61 13.51 -3.71
N ARG A 112 5.22 12.43 -4.19
CA ARG A 112 5.08 11.98 -5.58
C ARG A 112 3.71 11.39 -5.88
N LEU A 113 3.14 10.63 -4.96
CA LEU A 113 1.78 10.12 -5.11
C LEU A 113 0.75 11.25 -5.08
N PHE A 114 0.94 12.26 -4.22
CA PHE A 114 0.08 13.44 -4.18
C PHE A 114 0.15 14.23 -5.49
N ALA A 115 1.36 14.45 -6.04
CA ALA A 115 1.53 15.09 -7.35
C ALA A 115 0.85 14.27 -8.46
N TRP A 116 1.05 12.94 -8.47
CA TRP A 116 0.39 12.07 -9.45
C TRP A 116 -1.14 12.13 -9.34
N LEU A 117 -1.70 12.18 -8.12
CA LEU A 117 -3.15 12.33 -7.89
C LEU A 117 -3.66 13.66 -8.45
N HIS A 118 -2.88 14.72 -8.33
CA HIS A 118 -3.26 16.04 -8.83
C HIS A 118 -3.36 16.10 -10.36
N ASP A 119 -2.59 15.27 -11.06
CA ASP A 119 -2.60 15.13 -12.51
C ASP A 119 -3.75 14.22 -13.02
N GLN A 120 -4.52 13.58 -12.11
CA GLN A 120 -5.63 12.74 -12.52
C GLN A 120 -6.88 13.58 -12.84
N PRO A 121 -7.74 13.11 -13.77
CA PRO A 121 -9.00 13.79 -14.12
C PRO A 121 -9.93 14.02 -12.92
N ARG A 122 -9.84 13.17 -11.91
CA ARG A 122 -10.54 13.32 -10.63
C ARG A 122 -9.80 12.58 -9.51
N LEU A 123 -10.05 12.99 -8.27
CA LEU A 123 -9.56 12.28 -7.09
C LEU A 123 -10.35 10.98 -6.86
N PRO A 124 -9.73 9.97 -6.20
CA PRO A 124 -10.42 8.77 -5.76
C PRO A 124 -11.50 9.10 -4.72
N ASP A 125 -12.51 8.25 -4.66
CA ASP A 125 -13.58 8.36 -3.67
C ASP A 125 -13.18 7.66 -2.35
N ILE A 126 -12.22 6.73 -2.41
CA ILE A 126 -11.75 5.94 -1.27
C ILE A 126 -10.24 5.66 -1.43
N LEU A 127 -9.50 5.82 -0.32
CA LEU A 127 -8.16 5.25 -0.15
C LEU A 127 -8.28 3.94 0.63
N HIS A 128 -7.63 2.86 0.17
CA HIS A 128 -7.58 1.61 0.90
C HIS A 128 -6.13 1.15 1.04
N SER A 129 -5.59 1.25 2.23
CA SER A 129 -4.19 0.92 2.51
C SER A 129 -4.01 -0.50 3.07
N HIS A 130 -2.89 -1.10 2.71
CA HIS A 130 -2.53 -2.47 3.09
C HIS A 130 -1.19 -2.50 3.79
N TYR A 131 -1.17 -2.83 5.08
CA TYR A 131 -0.01 -2.85 5.96
C TYR A 131 0.45 -1.46 6.46
N ALA A 132 1.40 -1.45 7.40
CA ALA A 132 1.81 -0.27 8.16
C ALA A 132 2.42 0.86 7.29
N ASP A 133 3.27 0.52 6.32
CA ASP A 133 3.91 1.48 5.43
C ASP A 133 2.89 2.19 4.53
N ALA A 134 1.97 1.45 3.94
CA ALA A 134 0.87 2.01 3.16
C ALA A 134 -0.15 2.76 4.04
N GLY A 135 -0.36 2.32 5.28
CA GLY A 135 -1.16 3.04 6.28
C GLY A 135 -0.58 4.42 6.57
N TYR A 136 0.73 4.48 6.84
CA TYR A 136 1.45 5.74 7.05
C TYR A 136 1.25 6.74 5.91
N VAL A 137 1.34 6.26 4.67
CA VAL A 137 1.13 7.09 3.48
C VAL A 137 -0.34 7.52 3.36
N ALA A 138 -1.26 6.57 3.49
CA ALA A 138 -2.66 6.79 3.24
C ALA A 138 -3.33 7.74 4.25
N VAL A 139 -2.98 7.64 5.55
CA VAL A 139 -3.56 8.55 6.57
C VAL A 139 -3.14 10.00 6.32
N ARG A 140 -1.91 10.24 5.87
CA ARG A 140 -1.43 11.57 5.50
C ARG A 140 -2.12 12.11 4.25
N LEU A 141 -2.29 11.27 3.23
CA LEU A 141 -3.05 11.63 2.04
C LEU A 141 -4.52 11.92 2.37
N SER A 142 -5.15 11.11 3.22
CA SER A 142 -6.52 11.34 3.70
C SER A 142 -6.65 12.70 4.37
N HIS A 143 -5.73 13.05 5.26
CA HIS A 143 -5.71 14.37 5.92
C HIS A 143 -5.50 15.53 4.94
N LEU A 144 -4.67 15.36 3.91
CA LEU A 144 -4.40 16.39 2.91
C LEU A 144 -5.55 16.59 1.93
N THR A 145 -6.28 15.52 1.59
CA THR A 145 -7.26 15.52 0.50
C THR A 145 -8.70 15.46 0.98
N GLY A 146 -8.95 15.05 2.23
CA GLY A 146 -10.28 14.77 2.76
C GLY A 146 -10.90 13.46 2.22
N ILE A 147 -10.14 12.62 1.50
CA ILE A 147 -10.62 11.35 0.99
C ILE A 147 -10.68 10.33 2.14
N PRO A 148 -11.82 9.63 2.33
CA PRO A 148 -11.96 8.64 3.39
C PRO A 148 -10.97 7.47 3.24
N LEU A 149 -10.44 6.98 4.37
CA LEU A 149 -9.47 5.91 4.45
C LEU A 149 -10.09 4.62 4.98
N VAL A 150 -9.89 3.53 4.26
CA VAL A 150 -10.06 2.15 4.71
C VAL A 150 -8.68 1.52 4.92
N HIS A 151 -8.50 0.71 5.97
CA HIS A 151 -7.22 0.09 6.27
C HIS A 151 -7.34 -1.43 6.49
N THR A 152 -6.39 -2.17 5.92
CA THR A 152 -6.20 -3.61 6.20
C THR A 152 -4.80 -3.84 6.77
N GLY A 153 -4.70 -4.23 8.06
CA GLY A 153 -3.44 -4.35 8.78
C GLY A 153 -2.53 -5.49 8.33
N HIS A 154 -3.06 -6.59 7.82
CA HIS A 154 -2.40 -7.87 7.49
C HIS A 154 -1.63 -8.51 8.64
N SER A 155 -0.87 -7.74 9.39
CA SER A 155 -0.24 -8.13 10.66
C SER A 155 -0.02 -6.88 11.52
N LEU A 156 -0.04 -7.05 12.85
CA LEU A 156 0.09 -5.95 13.78
C LEU A 156 1.48 -5.92 14.42
N GLY A 157 2.08 -4.73 14.47
CA GLY A 157 3.40 -4.48 15.05
C GLY A 157 3.48 -4.86 16.52
N ARG A 158 2.46 -4.53 17.32
CA ARG A 158 2.40 -4.90 18.73
C ARG A 158 2.46 -6.41 18.97
N ASP A 159 1.79 -7.21 18.15
CA ASP A 159 1.82 -8.66 18.26
C ASP A 159 3.17 -9.23 17.81
N LYS A 160 3.73 -8.70 16.71
CA LYS A 160 5.08 -9.06 16.27
C LYS A 160 6.11 -8.74 17.36
N PHE A 161 6.03 -7.55 17.96
CA PHE A 161 6.91 -7.10 19.03
C PHE A 161 6.89 -8.05 20.24
N ARG A 162 5.68 -8.40 20.74
CA ARG A 162 5.52 -9.36 21.86
C ARG A 162 6.13 -10.72 21.53
N ARG A 163 5.92 -11.22 20.30
CA ARG A 163 6.49 -12.51 19.86
C ARG A 163 8.02 -12.49 19.82
N LEU A 164 8.61 -11.40 19.31
CA LEU A 164 10.07 -11.26 19.26
C LEU A 164 10.68 -11.20 20.65
N LEU A 165 10.07 -10.51 21.61
CA LEU A 165 10.48 -10.52 23.02
C LEU A 165 10.38 -11.93 23.63
N ALA A 166 9.28 -12.65 23.35
CA ALA A 166 9.09 -14.03 23.82
C ALA A 166 10.12 -15.01 23.24
N LEU A 167 10.68 -14.70 22.05
CA LEU A 167 11.79 -15.46 21.45
C LEU A 167 13.17 -15.06 21.99
N GLY A 168 13.22 -14.16 22.99
CA GLY A 168 14.46 -13.76 23.67
C GLY A 168 15.23 -12.62 23.00
N MET A 169 14.66 -11.94 22.01
CA MET A 169 15.29 -10.73 21.47
C MET A 169 15.18 -9.56 22.46
N THR A 170 16.22 -8.74 22.55
CA THR A 170 16.17 -7.50 23.32
C THR A 170 15.39 -6.41 22.57
N MET A 171 14.90 -5.41 23.29
CA MET A 171 14.25 -4.24 22.67
C MET A 171 15.16 -3.53 21.67
N GLU A 172 16.46 -3.41 22.02
CA GLU A 172 17.46 -2.79 21.15
C GLU A 172 17.64 -3.57 19.83
N GLN A 173 17.75 -4.90 19.90
CA GLN A 173 17.84 -5.76 18.72
C GLN A 173 16.58 -5.68 17.84
N ILE A 174 15.41 -5.61 18.47
CA ILE A 174 14.14 -5.49 17.76
C ILE A 174 14.06 -4.13 17.04
N GLU A 175 14.42 -3.05 17.72
CA GLU A 175 14.36 -1.71 17.14
C GLU A 175 15.36 -1.54 16.00
N GLN A 176 16.60 -1.97 16.22
CA GLN A 176 17.66 -1.91 15.21
C GLN A 176 17.29 -2.65 13.93
N ARG A 177 16.58 -3.78 14.03
CA ARG A 177 16.26 -4.63 12.88
C ARG A 177 14.92 -4.34 12.24
N TYR A 178 13.91 -3.94 13.03
CA TYR A 178 12.52 -3.90 12.57
C TYR A 178 11.88 -2.52 12.68
N HIS A 179 12.57 -1.51 13.24
CA HIS A 179 12.03 -0.17 13.48
C HIS A 179 10.62 -0.22 14.10
N MET A 180 10.48 -1.07 15.14
CA MET A 180 9.18 -1.48 15.63
C MET A 180 8.39 -0.34 16.27
N LEU A 181 9.05 0.60 16.93
CA LEU A 181 8.40 1.78 17.52
C LEU A 181 7.80 2.67 16.42
N GLN A 182 8.55 2.90 15.34
CA GLN A 182 8.05 3.67 14.19
C GLN A 182 6.88 2.97 13.52
N ARG A 183 6.98 1.65 13.33
CA ARG A 183 5.90 0.83 12.77
C ARG A 183 4.63 0.91 13.62
N ILE A 184 4.74 0.70 14.95
CA ILE A 184 3.59 0.74 15.85
C ILE A 184 2.96 2.13 15.86
N GLY A 185 3.75 3.20 15.91
CA GLY A 185 3.24 4.57 15.83
C GLY A 185 2.48 4.83 14.53
N ALA A 186 3.00 4.38 13.39
CA ALA A 186 2.32 4.49 12.11
C ALA A 186 1.01 3.70 12.05
N GLU A 187 0.97 2.50 12.65
CA GLU A 187 -0.28 1.71 12.77
C GLU A 187 -1.32 2.43 13.65
N GLU A 188 -0.91 3.02 14.77
CA GLU A 188 -1.80 3.78 15.67
C GLU A 188 -2.37 5.02 15.00
N ASP A 189 -1.55 5.79 14.29
CA ASP A 189 -1.99 6.94 13.50
C ASP A 189 -3.00 6.51 12.43
N THR A 190 -2.70 5.42 11.72
CA THR A 190 -3.58 4.89 10.67
C THR A 190 -4.91 4.42 11.23
N LEU A 191 -4.90 3.64 12.32
CA LEU A 191 -6.11 3.15 12.98
C LEU A 191 -6.98 4.27 13.52
N SER A 192 -6.36 5.37 13.96
CA SER A 192 -7.07 6.55 14.47
C SER A 192 -7.69 7.41 13.36
N GLY A 193 -7.09 7.38 12.16
CA GLY A 193 -7.54 8.18 11.01
C GLY A 193 -8.38 7.41 9.99
N ALA A 194 -8.50 6.08 10.11
CA ALA A 194 -9.30 5.28 9.18
C ALA A 194 -10.78 5.28 9.56
N GLU A 195 -11.65 5.42 8.55
CA GLU A 195 -13.12 5.29 8.71
C GLU A 195 -13.53 3.83 8.96
N LEU A 196 -12.75 2.88 8.44
CA LEU A 196 -12.97 1.45 8.56
C LEU A 196 -11.64 0.68 8.60
N VAL A 197 -11.59 -0.35 9.47
CA VAL A 197 -10.44 -1.24 9.63
C VAL A 197 -10.87 -2.70 9.46
#